data_5b45c99039f347c141968e8190728ee0
#
_entry.id   5b45c99039f347c141968e8190728ee0
#
_cell.length_a   1.000
_cell.length_b   1.000
_cell.length_c   1.000
_cell.angle_alpha   90.00
_cell.angle_beta   90.00
_cell.angle_gamma   90.00
#
_symmetry.space_group_name_H-M   'P 1'
#
loop_
_entity.id
_entity.type
_entity.pdbx_description
1 polymer ?
#
loop_
_entity_poly.entity_id
_entity_poly.type
_entity_poly.pdbx_seq_one_letter_code
_entity_poly.pdbx_strand_id
1 'polypeptide(L)'
;HFPDQNSFYTEAKTYVETHFKENIGELSPLPLYPTDFNSSKAWLQQFFENRFHEFGVYEDAIVKGENILNHSVLTPMMNTGLLTPQFVLDEALKFGKENGVPLNSLEGFIRQIMGWREFIRGVYEAVGSKERTTNFWGFERKIPASFYDGTTGIPPVDDTIKMLLKTGYNHHIERLMVLGNF
;
A
#
# COMPACT_ATOMS: atom_id res chain seq x y z
N HIS A 1 0.76 -6.64 14.58
CA HIS A 1 1.95 -7.49 14.54
C HIS A 1 2.43 -7.63 13.11
N PHE A 2 3.72 -7.41 12.86
CA PHE A 2 4.37 -7.79 11.62
C PHE A 2 4.63 -9.30 11.62
N PRO A 3 4.74 -9.92 10.41
CA PRO A 3 5.03 -11.34 10.33
C PRO A 3 6.40 -11.70 10.92
N ASP A 4 6.51 -12.92 11.45
CA ASP A 4 7.78 -13.46 11.87
C ASP A 4 8.67 -13.82 10.67
N GLN A 5 9.96 -13.85 10.88
CA GLN A 5 10.92 -14.28 9.88
C GLN A 5 10.68 -15.76 9.50
N ASN A 6 10.68 -16.03 8.19
CA ASN A 6 10.48 -17.37 7.65
C ASN A 6 11.47 -17.66 6.51
N SER A 7 11.45 -18.90 5.99
CA SER A 7 12.36 -19.34 4.93
C SER A 7 12.22 -18.53 3.64
N PHE A 8 11.01 -18.15 3.26
CA PHE A 8 10.74 -17.34 2.06
C PHE A 8 11.39 -15.96 2.16
N TYR A 9 11.27 -15.32 3.33
CA TYR A 9 11.92 -14.03 3.55
C TYR A 9 13.45 -14.15 3.52
N THR A 10 14.00 -15.19 4.14
CA THR A 10 15.45 -15.41 4.17
C THR A 10 16.01 -15.64 2.76
N GLU A 11 15.33 -16.46 1.95
CA GLU A 11 15.68 -16.70 0.55
C GLU A 11 15.61 -15.40 -0.28
N ALA A 12 14.49 -14.67 -0.19
CA ALA A 12 14.30 -13.40 -0.90
C ALA A 12 15.36 -12.37 -0.51
N LYS A 13 15.67 -12.24 0.78
CA LYS A 13 16.73 -11.36 1.29
C LYS A 13 18.09 -11.70 0.68
N THR A 14 18.47 -12.95 0.72
CA THR A 14 19.74 -13.42 0.12
C THR A 14 19.81 -13.13 -1.38
N TYR A 15 18.70 -13.33 -2.09
CA TYR A 15 18.61 -13.01 -3.51
C TYR A 15 18.79 -11.51 -3.78
N VAL A 16 18.11 -10.66 -3.03
CA VAL A 16 18.21 -9.20 -3.17
C VAL A 16 19.62 -8.70 -2.82
N GLU A 17 20.21 -9.17 -1.74
CA GLU A 17 21.59 -8.82 -1.35
C GLU A 17 22.62 -9.25 -2.39
N THR A 18 22.36 -10.32 -3.12
CA THR A 18 23.26 -10.83 -4.17
C THR A 18 23.13 -10.04 -5.48
N HIS A 19 21.89 -9.73 -5.89
CA HIS A 19 21.61 -9.22 -7.23
C HIS A 19 21.25 -7.74 -7.29
N PHE A 20 20.80 -7.13 -6.17
CA PHE A 20 20.25 -5.78 -6.13
C PHE A 20 20.83 -4.89 -5.02
N LYS A 21 21.98 -5.23 -4.48
CA LYS A 21 22.63 -4.50 -3.39
C LYS A 21 22.92 -3.01 -3.71
N GLU A 22 23.06 -2.68 -5.00
CA GLU A 22 23.34 -1.32 -5.47
C GLU A 22 22.05 -0.49 -5.71
N ASN A 23 20.86 -1.10 -5.52
CA ASN A 23 19.62 -0.39 -5.66
C ASN A 23 19.36 0.51 -4.45
N ILE A 24 18.62 1.59 -4.67
CA ILE A 24 18.19 2.49 -3.59
C ILE A 24 17.22 1.77 -2.63
N GLY A 25 17.21 2.21 -1.39
CA GLY A 25 16.34 1.68 -0.33
C GLY A 25 17.09 0.75 0.63
N GLU A 26 16.37 0.34 1.66
CA GLU A 26 16.89 -0.51 2.72
C GLU A 26 16.11 -1.82 2.79
N LEU A 27 16.80 -2.92 3.08
CA LEU A 27 16.14 -4.17 3.42
C LEU A 27 15.73 -4.15 4.89
N SER A 28 14.44 -4.33 5.16
CA SER A 28 13.98 -4.51 6.52
C SER A 28 14.63 -5.73 7.18
N PRO A 29 14.95 -5.71 8.47
CA PRO A 29 15.43 -6.90 9.19
C PRO A 29 14.36 -7.99 9.33
N LEU A 30 13.08 -7.62 9.25
CA LEU A 30 11.93 -8.52 9.36
C LEU A 30 11.00 -8.35 8.14
N PRO A 31 10.21 -9.38 7.79
CA PRO A 31 9.20 -9.25 6.74
C PRO A 31 8.17 -8.20 7.11
N LEU A 32 7.86 -7.30 6.16
CA LEU A 32 6.82 -6.27 6.34
C LEU A 32 5.43 -6.82 5.99
N TYR A 33 5.36 -7.90 5.23
CA TYR A 33 4.12 -8.47 4.71
C TYR A 33 4.08 -9.98 4.89
N PRO A 34 2.87 -10.57 5.05
CA PRO A 34 2.66 -12.01 4.97
C PRO A 34 3.13 -12.62 3.66
N THR A 35 3.64 -13.83 3.71
CA THR A 35 4.17 -14.57 2.55
C THR A 35 3.43 -15.87 2.25
N ASP A 36 2.38 -16.19 3.00
CA ASP A 36 1.55 -17.38 2.82
C ASP A 36 0.06 -17.08 3.06
N PHE A 37 -0.80 -18.02 2.68
CA PHE A 37 -2.27 -17.86 2.78
C PHE A 37 -2.78 -17.69 4.21
N ASN A 38 -2.22 -18.41 5.16
CA ASN A 38 -2.71 -18.39 6.55
C ASN A 38 -2.33 -17.09 7.23
N SER A 39 -1.09 -16.67 7.11
CA SER A 39 -0.61 -15.39 7.66
C SER A 39 -1.29 -14.19 6.98
N SER A 40 -1.63 -14.29 5.68
CA SER A 40 -2.39 -13.26 4.97
C SER A 40 -3.82 -13.12 5.49
N LYS A 41 -4.50 -14.23 5.80
CA LYS A 41 -5.83 -14.22 6.44
C LYS A 41 -5.76 -13.67 7.86
N ALA A 42 -4.75 -14.05 8.62
CA ALA A 42 -4.52 -13.51 9.96
C ALA A 42 -4.26 -11.99 9.93
N TRP A 43 -3.53 -11.49 8.92
CA TRP A 43 -3.33 -10.06 8.71
C TRP A 43 -4.63 -9.31 8.43
N LEU A 44 -5.49 -9.86 7.59
CA LEU A 44 -6.82 -9.31 7.32
C LEU A 44 -7.67 -9.26 8.60
N GLN A 45 -7.68 -10.33 9.37
CA GLN A 45 -8.39 -10.40 10.64
C GLN A 45 -7.87 -9.36 11.65
N GLN A 46 -6.56 -9.20 11.75
CA GLN A 46 -5.93 -8.17 12.59
C GLN A 46 -6.36 -6.75 12.19
N PHE A 47 -6.47 -6.47 10.90
CA PHE A 47 -7.02 -5.20 10.43
C PHE A 47 -8.45 -5.00 10.90
N PHE A 48 -9.31 -6.00 10.74
CA PHE A 48 -10.70 -5.91 11.17
C PHE A 48 -10.84 -5.64 12.67
N GLU A 49 -10.10 -6.34 13.48
CA GLU A 49 -10.18 -6.25 14.95
C GLU A 49 -9.65 -4.92 15.51
N ASN A 50 -8.62 -4.36 14.88
CA ASN A 50 -7.88 -3.25 15.50
C ASN A 50 -8.06 -1.90 14.82
N ARG A 51 -8.46 -1.86 13.53
CA ARG A 51 -8.42 -0.61 12.74
C ARG A 51 -9.69 -0.35 11.93
N PHE A 52 -10.49 -1.37 11.67
CA PHE A 52 -11.61 -1.25 10.74
C PHE A 52 -12.70 -0.29 11.22
N HIS A 53 -12.98 -0.23 12.51
CA HIS A 53 -13.97 0.69 13.07
C HIS A 53 -13.63 2.16 12.82
N GLU A 54 -12.35 2.50 12.85
CA GLU A 54 -11.87 3.87 12.68
C GLU A 54 -11.39 4.17 11.27
N PHE A 55 -11.43 3.19 10.36
CA PHE A 55 -10.92 3.34 9.00
C PHE A 55 -11.54 4.54 8.28
N GLY A 56 -12.87 4.66 8.28
CA GLY A 56 -13.55 5.72 7.54
C GLY A 56 -13.37 7.14 8.10
N VAL A 57 -12.93 7.26 9.37
CA VAL A 57 -12.62 8.56 9.98
C VAL A 57 -11.19 8.99 9.67
N TYR A 58 -10.26 8.03 9.60
CA TYR A 58 -8.82 8.28 9.52
C TYR A 58 -8.17 7.78 8.23
N GLU A 59 -8.95 7.34 7.21
CA GLU A 59 -8.39 6.83 5.96
C GLU A 59 -7.49 7.86 5.24
N ASP A 60 -7.78 9.15 5.42
CA ASP A 60 -7.05 10.27 4.82
C ASP A 60 -6.06 10.94 5.80
N ALA A 61 -5.86 10.38 6.97
CA ALA A 61 -4.93 10.94 7.95
C ALA A 61 -3.47 10.75 7.52
N ILE A 62 -2.65 11.76 7.77
CA ILE A 62 -1.19 11.72 7.63
C ILE A 62 -0.58 12.13 8.96
N VAL A 63 0.27 11.26 9.53
CA VAL A 63 0.96 11.53 10.78
C VAL A 63 2.46 11.29 10.58
N LYS A 64 3.27 12.27 10.88
CA LYS A 64 4.73 12.20 10.73
C LYS A 64 5.30 11.01 11.51
N GLY A 65 6.03 10.15 10.81
CA GLY A 65 6.67 8.97 11.38
C GLY A 65 5.77 7.73 11.52
N GLU A 66 4.48 7.86 11.21
CA GLU A 66 3.51 6.77 11.26
C GLU A 66 3.12 6.35 9.84
N ASN A 67 3.45 5.13 9.46
CA ASN A 67 3.36 4.68 8.08
C ASN A 67 2.09 3.87 7.74
N ILE A 68 1.48 3.22 8.72
CA ILE A 68 0.33 2.33 8.50
C ILE A 68 -0.98 2.96 8.95
N LEU A 69 -0.97 3.60 10.13
CA LEU A 69 -2.19 4.16 10.74
C LEU A 69 -3.35 3.16 10.70
N ASN A 70 -4.50 3.59 10.18
CA ASN A 70 -5.69 2.75 10.08
C ASN A 70 -5.82 2.02 8.72
N HIS A 71 -4.77 2.06 7.86
CA HIS A 71 -4.78 1.35 6.58
C HIS A 71 -4.66 -0.16 6.74
N SER A 72 -5.28 -0.89 5.82
CA SER A 72 -5.30 -2.36 5.84
C SER A 72 -3.99 -3.01 5.40
N VAL A 73 -3.26 -2.35 4.51
CA VAL A 73 -1.98 -2.83 3.91
C VAL A 73 -2.14 -4.21 3.26
N LEU A 74 -3.24 -4.42 2.51
CA LEU A 74 -3.55 -5.70 1.86
C LEU A 74 -3.02 -5.82 0.44
N THR A 75 -2.60 -4.71 -0.16
CA THR A 75 -2.22 -4.66 -1.58
C THR A 75 -1.14 -5.69 -1.97
N PRO A 76 -0.05 -5.90 -1.22
CA PRO A 76 0.94 -6.92 -1.57
C PRO A 76 0.34 -8.33 -1.67
N MET A 77 -0.47 -8.74 -0.68
CA MET A 77 -1.11 -10.05 -0.65
C MET A 77 -2.16 -10.22 -1.75
N MET A 78 -2.89 -9.14 -2.08
CA MET A 78 -3.88 -9.18 -3.16
C MET A 78 -3.23 -9.20 -4.55
N ASN A 79 -2.10 -8.50 -4.73
CA ASN A 79 -1.39 -8.49 -6.01
C ASN A 79 -0.69 -9.82 -6.32
N THR A 80 -0.29 -10.56 -5.29
CA THR A 80 0.33 -11.89 -5.43
C THR A 80 -0.68 -13.04 -5.41
N GLY A 81 -1.97 -12.75 -5.18
CA GLY A 81 -3.04 -13.76 -5.13
C GLY A 81 -3.16 -14.53 -3.82
N LEU A 82 -2.45 -14.13 -2.77
CA LEU A 82 -2.61 -14.72 -1.42
C LEU A 82 -3.97 -14.38 -0.79
N LEU A 83 -4.55 -13.24 -1.18
CA LEU A 83 -5.93 -12.86 -0.90
C LEU A 83 -6.62 -12.45 -2.19
N THR A 84 -7.84 -12.91 -2.43
CA THR A 84 -8.65 -12.42 -3.54
C THR A 84 -9.50 -11.23 -3.10
N PRO A 85 -9.80 -10.25 -4.00
CA PRO A 85 -10.73 -9.16 -3.68
C PRO A 85 -12.09 -9.67 -3.18
N GLN A 86 -12.62 -10.74 -3.79
CA GLN A 86 -13.89 -11.33 -3.38
C GLN A 86 -13.85 -11.83 -1.93
N PHE A 87 -12.81 -12.57 -1.57
CA PHE A 87 -12.64 -13.06 -0.19
C PHE A 87 -12.57 -11.90 0.82
N VAL A 88 -11.80 -10.85 0.49
CA VAL A 88 -11.68 -9.66 1.36
C VAL A 88 -13.04 -8.96 1.53
N LEU A 89 -13.83 -8.83 0.47
CA LEU A 89 -15.16 -8.21 0.51
C LEU A 89 -16.15 -9.04 1.35
N ASP A 90 -16.19 -10.34 1.13
CA ASP A 90 -17.10 -11.25 1.86
C ASP A 90 -16.80 -11.21 3.36
N GLU A 91 -15.53 -11.28 3.75
CA GLU A 91 -15.12 -11.21 5.16
C GLU A 91 -15.37 -9.81 5.76
N ALA A 92 -15.17 -8.74 5.00
CA ALA A 92 -15.44 -7.38 5.48
C ALA A 92 -16.94 -7.14 5.74
N LEU A 93 -17.80 -7.60 4.83
CA LEU A 93 -19.26 -7.50 4.98
C LEU A 93 -19.75 -8.33 6.17
N LYS A 94 -19.24 -9.55 6.31
CA LYS A 94 -19.57 -10.43 7.43
C LYS A 94 -19.14 -9.79 8.75
N PHE A 95 -17.87 -9.42 8.87
CA PHE A 95 -17.32 -8.80 10.08
C PHE A 95 -18.05 -7.50 10.43
N GLY A 96 -18.31 -6.67 9.43
CA GLY A 96 -19.00 -5.39 9.61
C GLY A 96 -20.41 -5.55 10.18
N LYS A 97 -21.15 -6.56 9.70
CA LYS A 97 -22.48 -6.89 10.20
C LYS A 97 -22.45 -7.47 11.62
N GLU A 98 -21.51 -8.37 11.91
CA GLU A 98 -21.41 -9.06 13.20
C GLU A 98 -20.90 -8.13 14.32
N ASN A 99 -20.05 -7.15 13.98
CA ASN A 99 -19.37 -6.30 14.97
C ASN A 99 -19.82 -4.83 14.93
N GLY A 100 -20.83 -4.48 14.14
CA GLY A 100 -21.38 -3.13 14.11
C GLY A 100 -20.41 -2.08 13.60
N VAL A 101 -19.59 -2.41 12.60
CA VAL A 101 -18.64 -1.45 11.99
C VAL A 101 -19.41 -0.26 11.42
N PRO A 102 -19.01 0.99 11.70
CA PRO A 102 -19.66 2.18 11.17
C PRO A 102 -19.75 2.17 9.65
N LEU A 103 -20.85 2.68 9.11
CA LEU A 103 -21.11 2.64 7.67
C LEU A 103 -20.04 3.35 6.84
N ASN A 104 -19.51 4.49 7.32
CA ASN A 104 -18.43 5.19 6.66
C ASN A 104 -17.15 4.35 6.55
N SER A 105 -16.81 3.56 7.57
CA SER A 105 -15.67 2.65 7.54
C SER A 105 -15.90 1.47 6.61
N LEU A 106 -17.07 0.84 6.69
CA LEU A 106 -17.43 -0.29 5.84
C LEU A 106 -17.52 0.09 4.36
N GLU A 107 -18.26 1.16 4.06
CA GLU A 107 -18.44 1.65 2.70
C GLU A 107 -17.13 2.18 2.11
N GLY A 108 -16.39 2.99 2.86
CA GLY A 108 -15.08 3.49 2.45
C GLY A 108 -14.12 2.36 2.10
N PHE A 109 -14.02 1.35 2.94
CA PHE A 109 -13.16 0.19 2.68
C PHE A 109 -13.59 -0.62 1.44
N ILE A 110 -14.89 -0.90 1.30
CA ILE A 110 -15.44 -1.63 0.14
C ILE A 110 -15.14 -0.85 -1.16
N ARG A 111 -15.30 0.47 -1.16
CA ARG A 111 -14.98 1.32 -2.32
C ARG A 111 -13.51 1.25 -2.71
N GLN A 112 -12.59 1.17 -1.74
CA GLN A 112 -11.17 1.00 -2.04
C GLN A 112 -10.87 -0.37 -2.65
N ILE A 113 -11.52 -1.44 -2.18
CA ILE A 113 -11.25 -2.80 -2.68
C ILE A 113 -11.90 -3.03 -4.07
N MET A 114 -13.16 -2.66 -4.24
CA MET A 114 -13.93 -2.94 -5.45
C MET A 114 -13.92 -1.77 -6.44
N GLY A 115 -14.29 -0.58 -6.00
CA GLY A 115 -14.54 0.55 -6.88
C GLY A 115 -13.30 0.99 -7.64
N TRP A 116 -12.19 1.15 -6.93
CA TRP A 116 -10.92 1.54 -7.54
C TRP A 116 -10.40 0.49 -8.54
N ARG A 117 -10.50 -0.79 -8.22
CA ARG A 117 -10.08 -1.87 -9.10
C ARG A 117 -10.91 -1.94 -10.38
N GLU A 118 -12.23 -1.84 -10.26
CA GLU A 118 -13.11 -1.86 -11.43
C GLU A 118 -12.93 -0.62 -12.30
N PHE A 119 -12.71 0.55 -11.69
CA PHE A 119 -12.38 1.76 -12.45
C PHE A 119 -11.09 1.58 -13.26
N ILE A 120 -10.01 1.14 -12.63
CA ILE A 120 -8.71 0.93 -13.32
C ILE A 120 -8.84 -0.16 -14.39
N ARG A 121 -9.60 -1.24 -14.14
CA ARG A 121 -9.86 -2.27 -15.13
C ARG A 121 -10.58 -1.69 -16.37
N GLY A 122 -11.62 -0.91 -16.15
CA GLY A 122 -12.36 -0.26 -17.24
C GLY A 122 -11.49 0.70 -18.06
N VAL A 123 -10.67 1.53 -17.41
CA VAL A 123 -9.72 2.43 -18.08
C VAL A 123 -8.67 1.62 -18.86
N TYR A 124 -8.14 0.56 -18.28
CA TYR A 124 -7.16 -0.29 -18.94
C TYR A 124 -7.73 -0.96 -20.21
N GLU A 125 -8.95 -1.51 -20.15
CA GLU A 125 -9.63 -2.10 -21.31
C GLU A 125 -9.93 -1.07 -22.40
N ALA A 126 -10.35 0.13 -22.00
CA ALA A 126 -10.73 1.17 -22.97
C ALA A 126 -9.53 1.85 -23.64
N VAL A 127 -8.51 2.21 -22.90
CA VAL A 127 -7.42 3.08 -23.38
C VAL A 127 -6.02 2.68 -22.87
N GLY A 128 -5.85 1.54 -22.21
CA GLY A 128 -4.65 1.18 -21.48
C GLY A 128 -3.35 1.24 -22.27
N SER A 129 -3.34 0.78 -23.53
CA SER A 129 -2.15 0.88 -24.39
C SER A 129 -1.79 2.32 -24.71
N LYS A 130 -2.78 3.15 -25.02
CA LYS A 130 -2.60 4.56 -25.33
C LYS A 130 -2.12 5.31 -24.09
N GLU A 131 -2.77 5.10 -22.94
CA GLU A 131 -2.42 5.76 -21.68
C GLU A 131 -0.97 5.48 -21.27
N ARG A 132 -0.53 4.22 -21.33
CA ARG A 132 0.84 3.83 -20.97
C ARG A 132 1.94 4.40 -21.88
N THR A 133 1.61 4.76 -23.10
CA THR A 133 2.57 5.20 -24.11
C THR A 133 2.46 6.69 -24.46
N THR A 134 1.53 7.41 -23.86
CA THR A 134 1.27 8.82 -24.14
C THR A 134 1.73 9.70 -22.98
N ASN A 135 2.53 10.71 -23.29
CA ASN A 135 2.79 11.81 -22.37
C ASN A 135 1.59 12.77 -22.40
N PHE A 136 0.53 12.45 -21.65
CA PHE A 136 -0.75 13.16 -21.67
C PHE A 136 -0.60 14.66 -21.30
N TRP A 137 0.22 14.95 -20.30
CA TRP A 137 0.43 16.31 -19.79
C TRP A 137 1.51 17.08 -20.55
N GLY A 138 2.27 16.41 -21.45
CA GLY A 138 3.40 17.04 -22.15
C GLY A 138 4.57 17.42 -21.24
N PHE A 139 4.71 16.78 -20.08
CA PHE A 139 5.81 17.06 -19.15
C PHE A 139 7.13 16.56 -19.71
N GLU A 140 8.12 17.46 -19.76
CA GLU A 140 9.47 17.16 -20.23
C GLU A 140 10.56 17.39 -19.16
N ARG A 141 10.19 18.03 -18.03
CA ARG A 141 11.11 18.28 -16.94
C ARG A 141 11.50 16.98 -16.26
N LYS A 142 12.79 16.75 -16.12
CA LYS A 142 13.30 15.63 -15.32
C LYS A 142 13.05 15.85 -13.83
N ILE A 143 12.73 14.77 -13.12
CA ILE A 143 12.62 14.78 -11.66
C ILE A 143 13.99 15.13 -11.08
N PRO A 144 14.10 16.16 -10.20
CA PRO A 144 15.35 16.50 -9.53
C PRO A 144 15.92 15.34 -8.70
N ALA A 145 17.26 15.29 -8.60
CA ALA A 145 17.92 14.24 -7.82
C ALA A 145 17.47 14.18 -6.35
N SER A 146 17.11 15.33 -5.76
CA SER A 146 16.61 15.44 -4.38
C SER A 146 15.32 14.62 -4.09
N PHE A 147 14.57 14.24 -5.14
CA PHE A 147 13.42 13.34 -4.98
C PHE A 147 13.80 11.86 -4.83
N TYR A 148 15.06 11.50 -5.12
CA TYR A 148 15.53 10.12 -4.95
C TYR A 148 16.08 9.84 -3.55
N ASP A 149 16.42 10.89 -2.80
CA ASP A 149 17.00 10.79 -1.45
C ASP A 149 16.22 11.55 -0.36
N GLY A 150 15.16 12.27 -0.75
CA GLY A 150 14.33 13.05 0.17
C GLY A 150 15.07 14.27 0.71
N THR A 151 15.78 15.00 -0.14
CA THR A 151 16.47 16.26 0.19
C THR A 151 15.92 17.45 -0.59
N THR A 152 14.61 17.45 -0.85
CA THR A 152 13.95 18.50 -1.63
C THR A 152 13.86 19.84 -0.89
N GLY A 153 13.98 19.84 0.44
CA GLY A 153 13.73 20.97 1.33
C GLY A 153 12.25 21.21 1.64
N ILE A 154 11.37 20.31 1.18
CA ILE A 154 9.93 20.33 1.47
C ILE A 154 9.64 19.23 2.50
N PRO A 155 9.48 19.55 3.80
CA PRO A 155 9.45 18.54 4.86
C PRO A 155 8.49 17.37 4.64
N PRO A 156 7.22 17.55 4.25
CA PRO A 156 6.33 16.42 4.04
C PRO A 156 6.77 15.51 2.88
N VAL A 157 7.36 16.06 1.83
CA VAL A 157 7.91 15.27 0.70
C VAL A 157 9.12 14.47 1.15
N ASP A 158 10.05 15.14 1.85
CA ASP A 158 11.30 14.53 2.32
C ASP A 158 11.02 13.40 3.34
N ASP A 159 10.11 13.63 4.28
CA ASP A 159 9.72 12.62 5.26
C ASP A 159 9.07 11.39 4.57
N THR A 160 8.18 11.61 3.61
CA THR A 160 7.53 10.55 2.83
C THR A 160 8.54 9.73 2.01
N ILE A 161 9.47 10.39 1.31
CA ILE A 161 10.49 9.70 0.50
C ILE A 161 11.43 8.90 1.41
N LYS A 162 11.90 9.45 2.51
CA LYS A 162 12.78 8.74 3.45
C LYS A 162 12.09 7.53 4.07
N MET A 163 10.82 7.65 4.41
CA MET A 163 10.03 6.51 4.92
C MET A 163 9.86 5.43 3.84
N LEU A 164 9.59 5.83 2.60
CA LEU A 164 9.50 4.90 1.46
C LEU A 164 10.81 4.13 1.24
N LEU A 165 11.95 4.81 1.26
CA LEU A 165 13.27 4.19 1.09
C LEU A 165 13.59 3.19 2.21
N LYS A 166 13.13 3.47 3.42
CA LYS A 166 13.32 2.60 4.59
C LYS A 166 12.40 1.39 4.62
N THR A 167 11.16 1.52 4.15
CA THR A 167 10.12 0.49 4.35
C THR A 167 9.61 -0.15 3.06
N GLY A 168 9.87 0.45 1.90
CA GLY A 168 9.26 0.04 0.63
C GLY A 168 7.75 0.26 0.58
N TYR A 169 7.16 0.94 1.57
CA TYR A 169 5.73 1.18 1.66
C TYR A 169 5.41 2.66 1.82
N ASN A 170 4.31 3.04 1.20
CA ASN A 170 3.74 4.37 1.30
C ASN A 170 2.22 4.26 1.15
N HIS A 171 1.46 4.80 2.08
CA HIS A 171 0.00 4.71 2.00
C HIS A 171 -0.57 5.65 0.91
N HIS A 172 -1.81 5.40 0.49
CA HIS A 172 -2.40 6.06 -0.68
C HIS A 172 -2.49 7.57 -0.55
N ILE A 173 -2.73 8.11 0.64
CA ILE A 173 -2.85 9.55 0.87
C ILE A 173 -1.50 10.27 0.75
N GLU A 174 -0.43 9.70 1.26
CA GLU A 174 0.91 10.26 1.02
C GLU A 174 1.25 10.26 -0.47
N ARG A 175 0.91 9.19 -1.20
CA ARG A 175 1.09 9.16 -2.67
C ARG A 175 0.25 10.20 -3.39
N LEU A 176 -1.03 10.32 -3.01
CA LEU A 176 -1.97 11.20 -3.68
C LEU A 176 -1.75 12.67 -3.32
N MET A 177 -1.70 12.98 -2.02
CA MET A 177 -1.74 14.36 -1.53
C MET A 177 -0.35 14.98 -1.34
N VAL A 178 0.67 14.18 -1.04
CA VAL A 178 2.03 14.69 -0.84
C VAL A 178 2.84 14.56 -2.12
N LEU A 179 3.03 13.32 -2.64
CA LEU A 179 3.88 13.11 -3.82
C LEU A 179 3.17 13.44 -5.14
N GLY A 180 1.85 13.27 -5.22
CA GLY A 180 1.07 13.50 -6.43
C GLY A 180 0.91 14.97 -6.83
N ASN A 181 1.33 15.91 -5.99
CA ASN A 181 1.33 17.35 -6.30
C ASN A 181 2.59 17.81 -7.07
N PHE A 182 3.56 16.94 -7.25
CA PHE A 182 4.86 17.23 -7.88
C PHE A 182 5.10 16.34 -9.11
#